data_29b8ee940a0430a52c887e39892b1d8c
#
_entry.id   29b8ee940a0430a52c887e39892b1d8c
#
_cell.length_a   1.000
_cell.length_b   1.000
_cell.length_c   1.000
_cell.angle_alpha   90.00
_cell.angle_beta   90.00
_cell.angle_gamma   90.00
#
_symmetry.space_group_name_H-M   'P 1'
#
loop_
_entity.id
_entity.type
_entity.pdbx_description
1 polymer ?
#
loop_
_entity_poly.entity_id
_entity_poly.type
_entity_poly.pdbx_seq_one_letter_code
_entity_poly.pdbx_strand_id
1 'polypeptide(L)'
;MSETAGKRIAKNTGLMFGGKGGGAVFNLLVLVVIGRALGLEVAGSLFLIHATMTTAAELGGFKSWQALIKFGVPHRQKDDVGALHKLLRFSVGLDLVSALIAFLAAEIFLYFGSGLIGLEPQYRVIAMGYCTVILLRQKSASIGVLRLIDRFDLLAFHAVVMPFARLVGSIVAWRLGGGLAAFVTVWFVAALADYIVLWIFAIRELHREGLWKGLFSRPPTLRAPEAGLWRFSWTANIDSSIAVAKQGLPVLLAGGVLGAAYAAVFKVAVQIASVLVKGTQQLDEVIYPELAQMIDKGEANKIWPLIIRSGSILVGIALGVGAIVGLLGPDVLSIVLQKDYGPSAPLATLLLIAGAISAAYAPLLPTLYAAGRPAQAAIARATGVGVLLVLFIVLALSMGPMGPGWAFIIGDSVALIMAFGLTQRALARQIAIDKTNPRP
;
A
#
# COMPACT_ATOMS: atom_id res chain seq x y z
N MET A 1 -34.62 -9.86 -7.83
CA MET A 1 -34.56 -8.45 -7.37
C MET A 1 -33.13 -7.99 -7.48
N SER A 2 -32.83 -7.13 -8.44
CA SER A 2 -31.46 -6.58 -8.61
C SER A 2 -31.14 -5.68 -7.40
N GLU A 3 -30.12 -6.05 -6.65
CA GLU A 3 -29.56 -5.20 -5.59
C GLU A 3 -29.14 -3.87 -6.23
N THR A 4 -29.60 -2.74 -5.70
CA THR A 4 -29.22 -1.43 -6.25
C THR A 4 -27.70 -1.28 -6.19
N ALA A 5 -27.08 -0.68 -7.23
CA ALA A 5 -25.61 -0.51 -7.31
C ALA A 5 -25.01 0.06 -6.01
N GLY A 6 -25.73 1.00 -5.36
CA GLY A 6 -25.30 1.57 -4.08
C GLY A 6 -25.24 0.57 -2.92
N LYS A 7 -26.22 -0.35 -2.80
CA LYS A 7 -26.19 -1.41 -1.76
C LYS A 7 -25.04 -2.38 -1.99
N ARG A 8 -24.75 -2.74 -3.24
CA ARG A 8 -23.63 -3.63 -3.60
C ARG A 8 -22.29 -2.97 -3.28
N ILE A 9 -22.10 -1.69 -3.62
CA ILE A 9 -20.90 -0.93 -3.28
C ILE A 9 -20.70 -0.88 -1.76
N ALA A 10 -21.73 -0.50 -1.01
CA ALA A 10 -21.67 -0.43 0.46
C ALA A 10 -21.31 -1.78 1.09
N LYS A 11 -21.93 -2.88 0.63
CA LYS A 11 -21.62 -4.24 1.08
C LYS A 11 -20.17 -4.63 0.80
N ASN A 12 -19.70 -4.44 -0.43
CA ASN A 12 -18.34 -4.79 -0.84
C ASN A 12 -17.29 -3.96 -0.09
N THR A 13 -17.56 -2.67 0.11
CA THR A 13 -16.72 -1.79 0.93
C THR A 13 -16.68 -2.26 2.38
N GLY A 14 -17.82 -2.57 2.98
CA GLY A 14 -17.91 -3.08 4.35
C GLY A 14 -17.15 -4.38 4.55
N LEU A 15 -17.25 -5.34 3.61
CA LEU A 15 -16.49 -6.59 3.64
C LEU A 15 -14.98 -6.34 3.58
N MET A 16 -14.54 -5.48 2.66
CA MET A 16 -13.12 -5.13 2.54
C MET A 16 -12.57 -4.41 3.78
N PHE A 17 -13.38 -3.54 4.39
CA PHE A 17 -13.03 -2.91 5.67
C PHE A 17 -12.86 -3.92 6.79
N GLY A 18 -13.79 -4.86 6.95
CA GLY A 18 -13.72 -5.92 7.94
C GLY A 18 -12.47 -6.79 7.76
N GLY A 19 -12.19 -7.24 6.53
CA GLY A 19 -11.02 -8.04 6.21
C GLY A 19 -9.71 -7.29 6.48
N LYS A 20 -9.56 -6.07 5.96
CA LYS A 20 -8.36 -5.25 6.18
C LYS A 20 -8.19 -4.85 7.65
N GLY A 21 -9.28 -4.54 8.35
CA GLY A 21 -9.27 -4.21 9.79
C GLY A 21 -8.81 -5.38 10.64
N GLY A 22 -9.35 -6.58 10.43
CA GLY A 22 -8.91 -7.80 11.09
C GLY A 22 -7.42 -8.10 10.83
N GLY A 23 -6.99 -7.97 9.58
CA GLY A 23 -5.58 -8.11 9.21
C GLY A 23 -4.68 -7.09 9.92
N ALA A 24 -5.13 -5.84 10.12
CA ALA A 24 -4.37 -4.82 10.84
C ALA A 24 -4.19 -5.19 12.32
N VAL A 25 -5.23 -5.71 12.97
CA VAL A 25 -5.14 -6.20 14.37
C VAL A 25 -4.14 -7.33 14.49
N PHE A 26 -4.21 -8.34 13.62
CA PHE A 26 -3.23 -9.43 13.64
C PHE A 26 -1.80 -8.95 13.39
N ASN A 27 -1.58 -7.99 12.50
CA ASN A 27 -0.26 -7.41 12.29
C ASN A 27 0.28 -6.68 13.54
N LEU A 28 -0.57 -6.00 14.31
CA LEU A 28 -0.17 -5.40 15.58
C LEU A 28 0.23 -6.48 16.60
N LEU A 29 -0.55 -7.57 16.72
CA LEU A 29 -0.23 -8.69 17.58
C LEU A 29 1.08 -9.39 17.17
N VAL A 30 1.35 -9.52 15.87
CA VAL A 30 2.64 -10.05 15.37
C VAL A 30 3.80 -9.17 15.86
N LEU A 31 3.66 -7.84 15.85
CA LEU A 31 4.71 -6.95 16.38
C LEU A 31 4.94 -7.15 17.87
N VAL A 32 3.87 -7.37 18.65
CA VAL A 32 3.99 -7.68 20.09
C VAL A 32 4.78 -8.98 20.29
N VAL A 33 4.46 -10.01 19.52
CA VAL A 33 5.18 -11.30 19.62
C VAL A 33 6.65 -11.13 19.25
N ILE A 34 6.96 -10.43 18.15
CA ILE A 34 8.34 -10.17 17.72
C ILE A 34 9.10 -9.35 18.76
N GLY A 35 8.49 -8.27 19.28
CA GLY A 35 9.12 -7.40 20.26
C GLY A 35 9.44 -8.11 21.57
N ARG A 36 8.67 -9.16 21.93
CA ARG A 36 8.93 -9.98 23.11
C ARG A 36 9.87 -11.15 22.86
N ALA A 37 9.90 -11.66 21.64
CA ALA A 37 10.69 -12.83 21.27
C ALA A 37 12.12 -12.50 20.87
N LEU A 38 12.32 -11.36 20.21
CA LEU A 38 13.59 -10.94 19.62
C LEU A 38 14.04 -9.61 20.22
N GLY A 39 15.33 -9.44 20.47
CA GLY A 39 15.89 -8.13 20.81
C GLY A 39 15.75 -7.14 19.64
N LEU A 40 15.93 -5.83 19.89
CA LEU A 40 15.76 -4.76 18.91
C LEU A 40 16.56 -4.98 17.62
N GLU A 41 17.82 -5.40 17.71
CA GLU A 41 18.68 -5.59 16.53
C GLU A 41 18.19 -6.73 15.64
N VAL A 42 17.81 -7.87 16.26
CA VAL A 42 17.31 -9.03 15.52
C VAL A 42 15.94 -8.75 14.91
N ALA A 43 15.05 -8.08 15.66
CA ALA A 43 13.75 -7.63 15.15
C ALA A 43 13.92 -6.61 14.02
N GLY A 44 14.87 -5.68 14.16
CA GLY A 44 15.21 -4.71 13.12
C GLY A 44 15.70 -5.39 11.85
N SER A 45 16.61 -6.36 11.98
CA SER A 45 17.10 -7.16 10.87
C SER A 45 15.95 -7.90 10.14
N LEU A 46 14.99 -8.49 10.90
CA LEU A 46 13.78 -9.10 10.33
C LEU A 46 12.95 -8.08 9.53
N PHE A 47 12.78 -6.87 10.07
CA PHE A 47 12.02 -5.82 9.39
C PHE A 47 12.75 -5.28 8.17
N LEU A 48 14.08 -5.17 8.19
CA LEU A 48 14.89 -4.77 7.03
C LEU A 48 14.81 -5.81 5.91
N ILE A 49 14.95 -7.09 6.23
CA ILE A 49 14.76 -8.20 5.29
C ILE A 49 13.37 -8.13 4.65
N HIS A 50 12.35 -7.95 5.46
CA HIS A 50 10.98 -7.85 4.97
C HIS A 50 10.72 -6.57 4.16
N ALA A 51 11.27 -5.44 4.59
CA ALA A 51 11.14 -4.17 3.87
C ALA A 51 11.83 -4.24 2.50
N THR A 52 13.02 -4.86 2.41
CA THR A 52 13.72 -5.09 1.14
C THR A 52 12.85 -5.89 0.17
N MET A 53 12.38 -7.06 0.62
CA MET A 53 11.53 -7.92 -0.20
C MET A 53 10.24 -7.21 -0.63
N THR A 54 9.54 -6.54 0.31
CA THR A 54 8.28 -5.88 -0.02
C THR A 54 8.47 -4.67 -0.93
N THR A 55 9.50 -3.86 -0.69
CA THR A 55 9.79 -2.68 -1.52
C THR A 55 10.17 -3.11 -2.93
N ALA A 56 11.04 -4.10 -3.09
CA ALA A 56 11.40 -4.63 -4.41
C ALA A 56 10.18 -5.22 -5.15
N ALA A 57 9.37 -6.04 -4.46
CA ALA A 57 8.17 -6.63 -5.04
C ALA A 57 7.13 -5.60 -5.48
N GLU A 58 6.95 -4.53 -4.71
CA GLU A 58 5.93 -3.51 -5.01
C GLU A 58 6.42 -2.46 -6.02
N LEU A 59 7.71 -2.10 -6.02
CA LEU A 59 8.29 -1.20 -7.02
C LEU A 59 8.42 -1.88 -8.38
N GLY A 60 8.84 -3.14 -8.39
CA GLY A 60 8.99 -3.91 -9.62
C GLY A 60 7.68 -4.51 -10.14
N GLY A 61 6.67 -4.68 -9.28
CA GLY A 61 5.40 -5.33 -9.61
C GLY A 61 4.41 -4.40 -10.30
N PHE A 62 3.84 -4.83 -11.42
CA PHE A 62 2.76 -4.11 -12.08
C PHE A 62 1.42 -4.33 -11.38
N LYS A 63 0.56 -3.31 -11.38
CA LYS A 63 -0.82 -3.42 -10.88
C LYS A 63 -1.74 -3.92 -12.01
N SER A 64 -1.43 -5.11 -12.57
CA SER A 64 -2.13 -5.70 -13.72
C SER A 64 -3.64 -5.89 -13.49
N TRP A 65 -4.09 -5.99 -12.22
CA TRP A 65 -5.49 -6.04 -11.86
C TRP A 65 -6.30 -4.82 -12.33
N GLN A 66 -5.69 -3.63 -12.37
CA GLN A 66 -6.38 -2.41 -12.84
C GLN A 66 -6.64 -2.47 -14.34
N ALA A 67 -5.65 -2.96 -15.09
CA ALA A 67 -5.79 -3.19 -16.53
C ALA A 67 -6.85 -4.27 -16.81
N LEU A 68 -6.83 -5.36 -16.02
CA LEU A 68 -7.79 -6.44 -16.16
C LEU A 68 -9.24 -5.97 -15.93
N ILE A 69 -9.47 -5.08 -14.96
CA ILE A 69 -10.80 -4.51 -14.75
C ILE A 69 -11.17 -3.57 -15.90
N LYS A 70 -10.30 -2.60 -16.23
CA LYS A 70 -10.59 -1.57 -17.22
C LYS A 70 -10.93 -2.16 -18.59
N PHE A 71 -10.14 -3.12 -19.05
CA PHE A 71 -10.31 -3.74 -20.37
C PHE A 71 -11.15 -5.02 -20.32
N GLY A 72 -11.24 -5.70 -19.19
CA GLY A 72 -11.98 -6.96 -19.06
C GLY A 72 -13.49 -6.79 -18.86
N VAL A 73 -13.94 -5.73 -18.17
CA VAL A 73 -15.37 -5.50 -17.94
C VAL A 73 -16.17 -5.41 -19.25
N PRO A 74 -15.73 -4.64 -20.29
CA PRO A 74 -16.44 -4.62 -21.56
C PRO A 74 -16.51 -5.99 -22.27
N HIS A 75 -15.45 -6.80 -22.19
CA HIS A 75 -15.44 -8.15 -22.77
C HIS A 75 -16.37 -9.10 -22.02
N ARG A 76 -16.41 -9.00 -20.68
CA ARG A 76 -17.32 -9.80 -19.88
C ARG A 76 -18.79 -9.46 -20.18
N GLN A 77 -19.13 -8.19 -20.39
CA GLN A 77 -20.49 -7.77 -20.75
C GLN A 77 -20.93 -8.27 -22.13
N LYS A 78 -19.97 -8.58 -23.02
CA LYS A 78 -20.20 -9.12 -24.37
C LYS A 78 -20.02 -10.64 -24.47
N ASP A 79 -19.75 -11.32 -23.33
CA ASP A 79 -19.42 -12.74 -23.25
C ASP A 79 -18.24 -13.16 -24.17
N ASP A 80 -17.32 -12.21 -24.45
CA ASP A 80 -16.13 -12.49 -25.26
C ASP A 80 -15.02 -13.17 -24.41
N VAL A 81 -15.19 -14.48 -24.22
CA VAL A 81 -14.25 -15.32 -23.46
C VAL A 81 -12.85 -15.33 -24.12
N GLY A 82 -12.79 -15.24 -25.46
CA GLY A 82 -11.53 -15.26 -26.18
C GLY A 82 -10.67 -14.01 -25.90
N ALA A 83 -11.27 -12.84 -25.84
CA ALA A 83 -10.57 -11.59 -25.48
C ALA A 83 -10.19 -11.59 -23.99
N LEU A 84 -11.07 -12.07 -23.09
CA LEU A 84 -10.74 -12.24 -21.68
C LEU A 84 -9.53 -13.16 -21.45
N HIS A 85 -9.45 -14.27 -22.17
CA HIS A 85 -8.29 -15.18 -22.10
C HIS A 85 -6.98 -14.50 -22.54
N LYS A 86 -7.02 -13.69 -23.61
CA LYS A 86 -5.84 -12.95 -24.06
C LYS A 86 -5.39 -11.94 -23.01
N LEU A 87 -6.34 -11.22 -22.41
CA LEU A 87 -6.07 -10.22 -21.37
C LEU A 87 -5.54 -10.86 -20.09
N LEU A 88 -6.10 -11.98 -19.66
CA LEU A 88 -5.62 -12.75 -18.50
C LEU A 88 -4.20 -13.27 -18.72
N ARG A 89 -3.91 -13.85 -19.90
CA ARG A 89 -2.55 -14.30 -20.24
C ARG A 89 -1.54 -13.17 -20.26
N PHE A 90 -1.92 -12.00 -20.76
CA PHE A 90 -1.09 -10.81 -20.66
C PHE A 90 -0.84 -10.40 -19.21
N SER A 91 -1.88 -10.37 -18.36
CA SER A 91 -1.74 -9.99 -16.94
C SER A 91 -0.85 -10.96 -16.18
N VAL A 92 -1.02 -12.28 -16.38
CA VAL A 92 -0.15 -13.30 -15.77
C VAL A 92 1.29 -13.19 -16.30
N GLY A 93 1.47 -12.99 -17.61
CA GLY A 93 2.78 -12.80 -18.21
C GLY A 93 3.51 -11.57 -17.66
N LEU A 94 2.78 -10.46 -17.51
CA LEU A 94 3.30 -9.23 -16.93
C LEU A 94 3.69 -9.43 -15.46
N ASP A 95 2.85 -10.10 -14.68
CA ASP A 95 3.13 -10.43 -13.28
C ASP A 95 4.40 -11.29 -13.16
N LEU A 96 4.56 -12.35 -13.98
CA LEU A 96 5.71 -13.24 -13.93
C LEU A 96 7.03 -12.54 -14.31
N VAL A 97 7.04 -11.78 -15.40
CA VAL A 97 8.24 -11.07 -15.86
C VAL A 97 8.64 -9.98 -14.86
N SER A 98 7.67 -9.22 -14.38
CA SER A 98 7.94 -8.18 -13.38
C SER A 98 8.45 -8.76 -12.05
N ALA A 99 7.93 -9.93 -11.62
CA ALA A 99 8.45 -10.65 -10.47
C ALA A 99 9.90 -11.05 -10.63
N LEU A 100 10.23 -11.63 -11.79
CA LEU A 100 11.61 -12.06 -12.06
C LEU A 100 12.57 -10.87 -12.03
N ILE A 101 12.20 -9.75 -12.66
CA ILE A 101 13.00 -8.54 -12.66
C ILE A 101 13.16 -8.00 -11.22
N ALA A 102 12.07 -7.92 -10.46
CA ALA A 102 12.09 -7.45 -9.09
C ALA A 102 12.93 -8.36 -8.17
N PHE A 103 12.83 -9.67 -8.35
CA PHE A 103 13.62 -10.65 -7.64
C PHE A 103 15.12 -10.48 -7.94
N LEU A 104 15.51 -10.46 -9.21
CA LEU A 104 16.90 -10.26 -9.60
C LEU A 104 17.47 -8.93 -9.09
N ALA A 105 16.68 -7.85 -9.15
CA ALA A 105 17.08 -6.56 -8.61
C ALA A 105 17.28 -6.62 -7.07
N ALA A 106 16.42 -7.33 -6.34
CA ALA A 106 16.55 -7.52 -4.90
C ALA A 106 17.80 -8.35 -4.54
N GLU A 107 18.09 -9.42 -5.30
CA GLU A 107 19.27 -10.25 -5.11
C GLU A 107 20.56 -9.46 -5.35
N ILE A 108 20.65 -8.72 -6.47
CA ILE A 108 21.78 -7.85 -6.79
C ILE A 108 21.97 -6.79 -5.69
N PHE A 109 20.87 -6.17 -5.25
CA PHE A 109 20.91 -5.18 -4.17
C PHE A 109 21.40 -5.80 -2.86
N LEU A 110 20.89 -6.96 -2.45
CA LEU A 110 21.35 -7.63 -1.22
C LEU A 110 22.79 -8.09 -1.30
N TYR A 111 23.23 -8.54 -2.46
CA TYR A 111 24.61 -8.99 -2.64
C TYR A 111 25.62 -7.85 -2.49
N PHE A 112 25.37 -6.70 -3.14
CA PHE A 112 26.29 -5.57 -3.15
C PHE A 112 25.96 -4.48 -2.13
N GLY A 113 24.70 -4.29 -1.79
CA GLY A 113 24.20 -3.13 -1.04
C GLY A 113 23.58 -3.45 0.32
N SER A 114 23.62 -4.68 0.83
CA SER A 114 23.02 -5.03 2.11
C SER A 114 23.54 -4.19 3.28
N GLY A 115 24.83 -3.78 3.25
CA GLY A 115 25.39 -2.88 4.26
C GLY A 115 24.82 -1.47 4.22
N LEU A 116 24.33 -0.99 3.05
CA LEU A 116 23.71 0.33 2.92
C LEU A 116 22.39 0.47 3.71
N ILE A 117 21.75 -0.65 4.02
CA ILE A 117 20.53 -0.68 4.81
C ILE A 117 20.78 -1.12 6.27
N GLY A 118 22.04 -1.23 6.70
CA GLY A 118 22.38 -1.66 8.04
C GLY A 118 22.10 -3.14 8.33
N LEU A 119 22.00 -3.97 7.30
CA LEU A 119 21.82 -5.41 7.46
C LEU A 119 23.16 -6.08 7.67
N GLU A 120 23.32 -6.78 8.80
CA GLU A 120 24.54 -7.51 9.12
C GLU A 120 24.87 -8.59 8.09
N PRO A 121 26.16 -8.79 7.76
CA PRO A 121 26.59 -9.75 6.73
C PRO A 121 26.10 -11.18 6.99
N GLN A 122 26.01 -11.61 8.23
CA GLN A 122 25.52 -12.93 8.61
C GLN A 122 24.05 -13.20 8.19
N TYR A 123 23.24 -12.16 8.04
CA TYR A 123 21.83 -12.28 7.64
C TYR A 123 21.62 -12.14 6.13
N ARG A 124 22.67 -11.86 5.35
CA ARG A 124 22.56 -11.67 3.90
C ARG A 124 21.98 -12.88 3.19
N VAL A 125 22.50 -14.07 3.46
CA VAL A 125 22.06 -15.32 2.80
C VAL A 125 20.59 -15.62 3.10
N ILE A 126 20.18 -15.42 4.36
CA ILE A 126 18.77 -15.65 4.74
C ILE A 126 17.85 -14.59 4.12
N ALA A 127 18.33 -13.35 3.95
CA ALA A 127 17.60 -12.28 3.27
C ALA A 127 17.39 -12.59 1.78
N MET A 128 18.44 -13.05 1.11
CA MET A 128 18.37 -13.51 -0.29
C MET A 128 17.38 -14.68 -0.42
N GLY A 129 17.50 -15.71 0.42
CA GLY A 129 16.53 -16.82 0.44
C GLY A 129 15.09 -16.34 0.65
N TYR A 130 14.87 -15.36 1.52
CA TYR A 130 13.54 -14.77 1.73
C TYR A 130 13.03 -13.98 0.52
N CYS A 131 13.90 -13.36 -0.26
CA CYS A 131 13.50 -12.62 -1.46
C CYS A 131 12.90 -13.50 -2.56
N THR A 132 13.07 -14.83 -2.52
CA THR A 132 12.33 -15.77 -3.39
C THR A 132 10.80 -15.64 -3.25
N VAL A 133 10.30 -15.12 -2.12
CA VAL A 133 8.89 -14.74 -1.93
C VAL A 133 8.42 -13.76 -3.01
N ILE A 134 9.30 -12.93 -3.59
CA ILE A 134 8.94 -12.01 -4.66
C ILE A 134 8.32 -12.75 -5.84
N LEU A 135 8.87 -13.91 -6.19
CA LEU A 135 8.35 -14.77 -7.27
C LEU A 135 6.95 -15.30 -6.96
N LEU A 136 6.64 -15.50 -5.66
CA LEU A 136 5.34 -15.99 -5.18
C LEU A 136 4.33 -14.85 -4.94
N ARG A 137 4.78 -13.59 -4.83
CA ARG A 137 3.89 -12.44 -4.56
C ARG A 137 3.13 -11.92 -5.77
N GLN A 138 3.27 -12.55 -6.93
CA GLN A 138 2.59 -12.16 -8.15
C GLN A 138 1.12 -12.59 -8.11
N LYS A 139 0.32 -11.76 -7.48
CA LYS A 139 -1.10 -11.99 -7.22
C LYS A 139 -2.02 -10.96 -7.86
N SER A 140 -1.45 -10.08 -8.68
CA SER A 140 -2.23 -9.00 -9.27
C SER A 140 -3.28 -9.52 -10.24
N ALA A 141 -2.94 -10.50 -11.09
CA ALA A 141 -3.88 -11.13 -12.01
C ALA A 141 -5.03 -11.85 -11.26
N SER A 142 -4.73 -12.61 -10.20
CA SER A 142 -5.76 -13.31 -9.40
C SER A 142 -6.68 -12.36 -8.63
N ILE A 143 -6.15 -11.24 -8.09
CA ILE A 143 -6.97 -10.15 -7.53
C ILE A 143 -7.88 -9.56 -8.61
N GLY A 144 -7.35 -9.34 -9.81
CA GLY A 144 -8.11 -8.81 -10.95
C GLY A 144 -9.25 -9.73 -11.35
N VAL A 145 -9.02 -11.04 -11.40
CA VAL A 145 -10.07 -12.05 -11.65
C VAL A 145 -11.20 -11.94 -10.61
N LEU A 146 -10.87 -11.99 -9.32
CA LEU A 146 -11.88 -11.95 -8.27
C LEU A 146 -12.68 -10.62 -8.26
N ARG A 147 -12.03 -9.50 -8.56
CA ARG A 147 -12.70 -8.20 -8.73
C ARG A 147 -13.58 -8.16 -9.98
N LEU A 148 -13.12 -8.72 -11.08
CA LEU A 148 -13.88 -8.79 -12.33
C LEU A 148 -15.18 -9.61 -12.18
N ILE A 149 -15.14 -10.63 -11.30
CA ILE A 149 -16.26 -11.53 -11.00
C ILE A 149 -17.09 -11.04 -9.78
N ASP A 150 -16.75 -9.87 -9.20
CA ASP A 150 -17.43 -9.26 -8.04
C ASP A 150 -17.34 -10.10 -6.74
N ARG A 151 -16.26 -10.90 -6.58
CA ARG A 151 -16.03 -11.75 -5.41
C ARG A 151 -15.18 -11.03 -4.35
N PHE A 152 -15.68 -9.89 -3.87
CA PHE A 152 -15.03 -9.12 -2.80
C PHE A 152 -15.06 -9.81 -1.44
N ASP A 153 -16.00 -10.74 -1.23
CA ASP A 153 -16.05 -11.63 -0.07
C ASP A 153 -14.78 -12.46 0.07
N LEU A 154 -14.32 -13.08 -1.03
CA LEU A 154 -13.10 -13.87 -1.05
C LEU A 154 -11.84 -13.02 -0.86
N LEU A 155 -11.83 -11.80 -1.43
CA LEU A 155 -10.74 -10.85 -1.21
C LEU A 155 -10.68 -10.36 0.23
N ALA A 156 -11.82 -10.13 0.87
CA ALA A 156 -11.90 -9.75 2.28
C ALA A 156 -11.39 -10.86 3.21
N PHE A 157 -11.79 -12.10 2.96
CA PHE A 157 -11.27 -13.26 3.69
C PHE A 157 -9.76 -13.42 3.49
N HIS A 158 -9.30 -13.34 2.22
CA HIS A 158 -7.88 -13.44 1.89
C HIS A 158 -7.02 -12.39 2.62
N ALA A 159 -7.53 -11.17 2.83
CA ALA A 159 -6.80 -10.10 3.51
C ALA A 159 -6.38 -10.46 4.96
N VAL A 160 -7.01 -11.47 5.56
CA VAL A 160 -6.74 -11.94 6.92
C VAL A 160 -5.75 -13.12 6.93
N VAL A 161 -5.64 -13.87 5.84
CA VAL A 161 -4.88 -15.14 5.78
C VAL A 161 -3.41 -14.96 6.17
N MET A 162 -2.71 -14.04 5.50
CA MET A 162 -1.29 -13.84 5.76
C MET A 162 -1.01 -13.28 7.17
N PRO A 163 -1.72 -12.22 7.67
CA PRO A 163 -1.52 -11.74 9.02
C PRO A 163 -1.82 -12.79 10.09
N PHE A 164 -2.86 -13.59 9.91
CA PHE A 164 -3.20 -14.68 10.82
C PHE A 164 -2.13 -15.78 10.83
N ALA A 165 -1.71 -16.25 9.66
CA ALA A 165 -0.64 -17.25 9.54
C ALA A 165 0.67 -16.78 10.18
N ARG A 166 1.03 -15.49 9.98
CA ARG A 166 2.19 -14.89 10.64
C ARG A 166 2.05 -14.87 12.15
N LEU A 167 0.87 -14.52 12.67
CA LEU A 167 0.64 -14.49 14.10
C LEU A 167 0.82 -15.87 14.72
N VAL A 168 0.11 -16.86 14.18
CA VAL A 168 0.19 -18.25 14.70
C VAL A 168 1.62 -18.77 14.61
N GLY A 169 2.25 -18.65 13.44
CA GLY A 169 3.63 -19.11 13.25
C GLY A 169 4.63 -18.37 14.12
N SER A 170 4.46 -17.04 14.33
CA SER A 170 5.35 -16.27 15.22
C SER A 170 5.20 -16.68 16.68
N ILE A 171 3.98 -17.00 17.15
CA ILE A 171 3.76 -17.54 18.49
C ILE A 171 4.45 -18.91 18.64
N VAL A 172 4.33 -19.78 17.64
CA VAL A 172 5.01 -21.09 17.67
C VAL A 172 6.54 -20.92 17.68
N ALA A 173 7.09 -20.07 16.79
CA ALA A 173 8.52 -19.79 16.75
C ALA A 173 9.03 -19.24 18.09
N TRP A 174 8.29 -18.32 18.71
CA TRP A 174 8.64 -17.78 20.03
C TRP A 174 8.64 -18.84 21.12
N ARG A 175 7.59 -19.69 21.20
CA ARG A 175 7.47 -20.76 22.20
C ARG A 175 8.56 -21.82 22.07
N LEU A 176 9.08 -22.02 20.86
CA LEU A 176 10.19 -22.96 20.59
C LEU A 176 11.57 -22.31 20.74
N GLY A 177 11.66 -21.05 21.19
CA GLY A 177 12.93 -20.33 21.33
C GLY A 177 13.61 -19.99 20.00
N GLY A 178 12.83 -19.89 18.90
CA GLY A 178 13.37 -19.65 17.57
C GLY A 178 13.96 -18.23 17.40
N GLY A 179 15.14 -18.15 16.79
CA GLY A 179 15.78 -16.89 16.40
C GLY A 179 15.29 -16.35 15.05
N LEU A 180 16.06 -15.40 14.46
CA LEU A 180 15.72 -14.74 13.19
C LEU A 180 15.28 -15.71 12.09
N ALA A 181 16.03 -16.79 11.90
CA ALA A 181 15.74 -17.78 10.86
C ALA A 181 14.34 -18.39 10.97
N ALA A 182 13.91 -18.71 12.20
CA ALA A 182 12.56 -19.25 12.44
C ALA A 182 11.47 -18.23 12.08
N PHE A 183 11.63 -16.95 12.44
CA PHE A 183 10.66 -15.91 12.09
C PHE A 183 10.65 -15.61 10.60
N VAL A 184 11.80 -15.59 9.92
CA VAL A 184 11.89 -15.46 8.46
C VAL A 184 11.19 -16.62 7.77
N THR A 185 11.39 -17.86 8.23
CA THR A 185 10.72 -19.07 7.71
C THR A 185 9.20 -18.98 7.91
N VAL A 186 8.74 -18.57 9.09
CA VAL A 186 7.30 -18.33 9.35
C VAL A 186 6.72 -17.33 8.35
N TRP A 187 7.42 -16.23 8.10
CA TRP A 187 6.94 -15.20 7.19
C TRP A 187 6.95 -15.65 5.72
N PHE A 188 7.93 -16.49 5.37
CA PHE A 188 7.97 -17.15 4.06
C PHE A 188 6.76 -18.09 3.88
N VAL A 189 6.51 -18.98 4.83
CA VAL A 189 5.39 -19.93 4.79
C VAL A 189 4.04 -19.20 4.78
N ALA A 190 3.90 -18.11 5.56
CA ALA A 190 2.70 -17.29 5.56
C ALA A 190 2.46 -16.61 4.19
N ALA A 191 3.53 -16.13 3.54
CA ALA A 191 3.43 -15.56 2.20
C ALA A 191 3.07 -16.61 1.14
N LEU A 192 3.60 -17.82 1.26
CA LEU A 192 3.26 -18.95 0.40
C LEU A 192 1.78 -19.34 0.57
N ALA A 193 1.30 -19.43 1.81
CA ALA A 193 -0.09 -19.73 2.10
C ALA A 193 -1.03 -18.67 1.51
N ASP A 194 -0.69 -17.38 1.66
CA ASP A 194 -1.41 -16.23 1.09
C ASP A 194 -1.54 -16.36 -0.44
N TYR A 195 -0.45 -16.68 -1.11
CA TYR A 195 -0.41 -16.88 -2.55
C TYR A 195 -1.29 -18.07 -2.99
N ILE A 196 -1.11 -19.22 -2.34
CA ILE A 196 -1.86 -20.45 -2.66
C ILE A 196 -3.36 -20.24 -2.49
N VAL A 197 -3.78 -19.68 -1.35
CA VAL A 197 -5.20 -19.46 -1.06
C VAL A 197 -5.84 -18.52 -2.09
N LEU A 198 -5.15 -17.45 -2.47
CA LEU A 198 -5.69 -16.50 -3.45
C LEU A 198 -5.85 -17.14 -4.84
N TRP A 199 -4.86 -17.94 -5.28
CA TRP A 199 -4.95 -18.62 -6.56
C TRP A 199 -6.00 -19.74 -6.55
N ILE A 200 -6.17 -20.47 -5.44
CA ILE A 200 -7.27 -21.43 -5.28
C ILE A 200 -8.62 -20.73 -5.48
N PHE A 201 -8.82 -19.56 -4.86
CA PHE A 201 -10.05 -18.81 -5.03
C PHE A 201 -10.24 -18.36 -6.48
N ALA A 202 -9.22 -17.79 -7.10
CA ALA A 202 -9.30 -17.32 -8.48
C ALA A 202 -9.58 -18.47 -9.47
N ILE A 203 -8.88 -19.60 -9.34
CA ILE A 203 -9.06 -20.78 -10.18
C ILE A 203 -10.47 -21.37 -9.99
N ARG A 204 -10.92 -21.52 -8.75
CA ARG A 204 -12.26 -22.02 -8.47
C ARG A 204 -13.35 -21.17 -9.10
N GLU A 205 -13.24 -19.86 -9.01
CA GLU A 205 -14.23 -18.95 -9.60
C GLU A 205 -14.13 -18.92 -11.13
N LEU A 206 -12.92 -18.99 -11.73
CA LEU A 206 -12.77 -19.16 -13.17
C LEU A 206 -13.43 -20.46 -13.68
N HIS A 207 -13.36 -21.55 -12.90
CA HIS A 207 -14.05 -22.80 -13.23
C HIS A 207 -15.58 -22.63 -13.17
N ARG A 208 -16.09 -21.97 -12.14
CA ARG A 208 -17.54 -21.73 -11.96
C ARG A 208 -18.14 -20.87 -13.08
N GLU A 209 -17.40 -19.88 -13.53
CA GLU A 209 -17.80 -18.96 -14.60
C GLU A 209 -17.52 -19.54 -16.01
N GLY A 210 -17.00 -20.77 -16.11
CA GLY A 210 -16.68 -21.39 -17.40
C GLY A 210 -15.45 -20.78 -18.10
N LEU A 211 -14.73 -19.87 -17.46
CA LEU A 211 -13.59 -19.12 -18.04
C LEU A 211 -12.26 -19.86 -17.93
N TRP A 212 -12.22 -21.02 -17.28
CA TRP A 212 -10.99 -21.79 -17.12
C TRP A 212 -10.60 -22.57 -18.39
N LYS A 213 -11.59 -23.15 -19.08
CA LYS A 213 -11.34 -23.98 -20.27
C LYS A 213 -10.68 -23.16 -21.37
N GLY A 214 -9.50 -23.59 -21.82
CA GLY A 214 -8.74 -22.93 -22.86
C GLY A 214 -7.92 -21.71 -22.43
N LEU A 215 -7.99 -21.29 -21.15
CA LEU A 215 -7.20 -20.16 -20.66
C LEU A 215 -5.70 -20.37 -20.85
N PHE A 216 -5.18 -21.51 -20.50
CA PHE A 216 -3.76 -21.88 -20.63
C PHE A 216 -3.47 -22.79 -21.83
N SER A 217 -4.35 -22.85 -22.82
CA SER A 217 -4.05 -23.52 -24.12
C SER A 217 -2.88 -22.86 -24.87
N ARG A 218 -2.58 -21.60 -24.52
CA ARG A 218 -1.40 -20.86 -24.97
C ARG A 218 -0.68 -20.29 -23.75
N PRO A 219 0.66 -20.15 -23.78
CA PRO A 219 1.43 -19.62 -22.67
C PRO A 219 1.06 -18.16 -22.36
N PRO A 220 1.36 -17.67 -21.13
CA PRO A 220 1.35 -16.26 -20.79
C PRO A 220 2.21 -15.45 -21.77
N THR A 221 1.82 -14.20 -22.05
CA THR A 221 2.47 -13.38 -23.10
C THR A 221 2.53 -11.92 -22.67
N LEU A 222 3.51 -11.19 -23.17
CA LEU A 222 3.61 -9.74 -23.03
C LEU A 222 3.02 -8.99 -24.24
N ARG A 223 2.48 -9.71 -25.23
CA ARG A 223 1.81 -9.08 -26.37
C ARG A 223 0.47 -8.54 -25.90
N ALA A 224 0.34 -7.21 -25.89
CA ALA A 224 -0.90 -6.54 -25.52
C ALA A 224 -2.02 -6.92 -26.49
N PRO A 225 -3.16 -7.45 -26.01
CA PRO A 225 -4.29 -7.77 -26.87
C PRO A 225 -5.06 -6.52 -27.33
N GLU A 226 -4.86 -5.37 -26.66
CA GLU A 226 -5.61 -4.15 -26.91
C GLU A 226 -4.70 -2.92 -27.04
N ALA A 227 -5.12 -1.98 -27.86
CA ALA A 227 -4.44 -0.69 -28.02
C ALA A 227 -4.50 0.11 -26.69
N GLY A 228 -3.37 0.70 -26.30
CA GLY A 228 -3.27 1.50 -25.10
C GLY A 228 -3.10 0.71 -23.79
N LEU A 229 -3.15 -0.62 -23.81
CA LEU A 229 -2.99 -1.46 -22.60
C LEU A 229 -1.63 -1.24 -21.92
N TRP A 230 -0.54 -1.21 -22.68
CA TRP A 230 0.80 -0.92 -22.16
C TRP A 230 0.90 0.49 -21.57
N ARG A 231 0.38 1.50 -22.29
CA ARG A 231 0.38 2.88 -21.79
C ARG A 231 -0.37 3.00 -20.48
N PHE A 232 -1.53 2.35 -20.37
CA PHE A 232 -2.31 2.33 -19.14
C PHE A 232 -1.55 1.63 -18.00
N SER A 233 -0.98 0.44 -18.27
CA SER A 233 -0.24 -0.34 -17.26
C SER A 233 0.96 0.42 -16.71
N TRP A 234 1.74 1.11 -17.57
CA TRP A 234 2.85 1.94 -17.13
C TRP A 234 2.41 3.16 -16.31
N THR A 235 1.36 3.87 -16.76
CA THR A 235 0.86 5.04 -16.03
C THR A 235 0.38 4.66 -14.63
N ALA A 236 -0.39 3.57 -14.54
CA ALA A 236 -0.89 3.05 -13.26
C ALA A 236 0.25 2.57 -12.34
N ASN A 237 1.32 2.01 -12.93
CA ASN A 237 2.46 1.54 -12.16
C ASN A 237 3.28 2.69 -11.57
N ILE A 238 3.54 3.75 -12.34
CA ILE A 238 4.31 4.91 -11.87
C ILE A 238 3.65 5.55 -10.64
N ASP A 239 2.33 5.80 -10.69
CA ASP A 239 1.61 6.38 -9.54
C ASP A 239 1.69 5.47 -8.30
N SER A 240 1.50 4.16 -8.47
CA SER A 240 1.61 3.21 -7.36
C SER A 240 3.04 3.11 -6.81
N SER A 241 4.05 3.21 -7.65
CA SER A 241 5.46 3.16 -7.22
C SER A 241 5.85 4.34 -6.32
N ILE A 242 5.32 5.55 -6.58
CA ILE A 242 5.52 6.71 -5.71
C ILE A 242 4.94 6.46 -4.31
N ALA A 243 3.73 5.90 -4.24
CA ALA A 243 3.10 5.57 -2.96
C ALA A 243 3.88 4.50 -2.19
N VAL A 244 4.39 3.49 -2.89
CA VAL A 244 5.23 2.41 -2.32
C VAL A 244 6.56 2.95 -1.81
N ALA A 245 7.20 3.86 -2.55
CA ALA A 245 8.44 4.49 -2.13
C ALA A 245 8.28 5.20 -0.77
N LYS A 246 7.16 5.92 -0.55
CA LYS A 246 6.84 6.55 0.74
C LYS A 246 6.71 5.54 1.89
N GLN A 247 6.26 4.33 1.63
CA GLN A 247 5.99 3.32 2.68
C GLN A 247 7.18 2.41 2.96
N GLY A 248 7.92 2.01 1.94
CA GLY A 248 8.98 1.00 2.02
C GLY A 248 10.37 1.57 2.27
N LEU A 249 10.77 2.58 1.48
CA LEU A 249 12.11 3.14 1.55
C LEU A 249 12.48 3.73 2.92
N PRO A 250 11.58 4.42 3.67
CA PRO A 250 11.96 4.96 4.97
C PRO A 250 12.41 3.90 5.99
N VAL A 251 11.88 2.67 5.94
CA VAL A 251 12.32 1.58 6.84
C VAL A 251 13.76 1.17 6.48
N LEU A 252 14.09 1.09 5.19
CA LEU A 252 15.45 0.78 4.73
C LEU A 252 16.43 1.90 5.08
N LEU A 253 16.02 3.15 4.90
CA LEU A 253 16.81 4.32 5.30
C LEU A 253 17.03 4.37 6.81
N ALA A 254 16.01 4.01 7.61
CA ALA A 254 16.12 3.93 9.06
C ALA A 254 17.24 2.96 9.48
N GLY A 255 17.29 1.79 8.86
CA GLY A 255 18.35 0.81 9.10
C GLY A 255 19.72 1.29 8.62
N GLY A 256 19.79 1.87 7.42
CA GLY A 256 21.04 2.32 6.83
C GLY A 256 21.69 3.50 7.54
N VAL A 257 20.88 4.44 8.07
CA VAL A 257 21.39 5.66 8.69
C VAL A 257 21.57 5.51 10.21
N LEU A 258 20.63 4.82 10.88
CA LEU A 258 20.56 4.75 12.33
C LEU A 258 20.68 3.31 12.90
N GLY A 259 20.85 2.33 12.01
CA GLY A 259 21.08 0.93 12.38
C GLY A 259 19.81 0.09 12.52
N ALA A 260 19.99 -1.24 12.59
CA ALA A 260 18.90 -2.22 12.60
C ALA A 260 17.99 -2.05 13.83
N ALA A 261 18.54 -1.80 15.02
CA ALA A 261 17.74 -1.55 16.21
C ALA A 261 16.76 -0.39 16.03
N TYR A 262 17.21 0.70 15.41
CA TYR A 262 16.34 1.82 15.12
C TYR A 262 15.28 1.49 14.05
N ALA A 263 15.60 0.66 13.07
CA ALA A 263 14.61 0.18 12.09
C ALA A 263 13.45 -0.55 12.78
N ALA A 264 13.70 -1.27 13.89
CA ALA A 264 12.63 -1.88 14.68
C ALA A 264 11.75 -0.83 15.36
N VAL A 265 12.33 0.15 16.03
CA VAL A 265 11.62 1.29 16.65
C VAL A 265 10.79 2.04 15.62
N PHE A 266 11.42 2.38 14.49
CA PHE A 266 10.77 3.08 13.38
C PHE A 266 9.60 2.26 12.80
N LYS A 267 9.78 0.96 12.60
CA LYS A 267 8.73 0.07 12.07
C LYS A 267 7.51 0.01 12.99
N VAL A 268 7.71 -0.04 14.29
CA VAL A 268 6.61 0.00 15.29
C VAL A 268 5.88 1.34 15.21
N ALA A 269 6.61 2.45 15.19
CA ALA A 269 6.02 3.80 15.06
C ALA A 269 5.19 3.94 13.76
N VAL A 270 5.73 3.51 12.63
CA VAL A 270 5.01 3.50 11.35
C VAL A 270 3.77 2.62 11.40
N GLN A 271 3.84 1.45 12.06
CA GLN A 271 2.69 0.56 12.15
C GLN A 271 1.55 1.17 12.97
N ILE A 272 1.86 1.87 14.07
CA ILE A 272 0.88 2.61 14.87
C ILE A 272 0.24 3.71 14.02
N ALA A 273 1.04 4.53 13.35
CA ALA A 273 0.56 5.61 12.50
C ALA A 273 -0.26 5.07 11.29
N SER A 274 0.08 3.91 10.76
CA SER A 274 -0.56 3.32 9.57
C SER A 274 -2.03 2.93 9.78
N VAL A 275 -2.46 2.70 11.02
CA VAL A 275 -3.86 2.38 11.33
C VAL A 275 -4.76 3.53 10.89
N LEU A 276 -4.34 4.76 11.18
CA LEU A 276 -5.07 5.96 10.78
C LEU A 276 -5.04 6.19 9.25
N VAL A 277 -3.85 6.10 8.66
CA VAL A 277 -3.65 6.35 7.21
C VAL A 277 -4.47 5.39 6.36
N LYS A 278 -4.61 4.13 6.78
CA LYS A 278 -5.46 3.16 6.07
C LYS A 278 -6.94 3.52 6.10
N GLY A 279 -7.40 4.17 7.16
CA GLY A 279 -8.77 4.70 7.23
C GLY A 279 -9.02 5.81 6.21
N THR A 280 -8.06 6.72 6.02
CA THR A 280 -8.21 7.84 5.08
C THR A 280 -8.21 7.41 3.61
N GLN A 281 -7.42 6.40 3.24
CA GLN A 281 -7.37 5.87 1.87
C GLN A 281 -8.71 5.31 1.35
N GLN A 282 -9.57 4.84 2.25
CA GLN A 282 -10.90 4.36 1.85
C GLN A 282 -11.86 5.51 1.49
N LEU A 283 -11.62 6.69 2.04
CA LEU A 283 -12.44 7.87 1.71
C LEU A 283 -12.18 8.39 0.30
N ASP A 284 -10.96 8.23 -0.23
CA ASP A 284 -10.64 8.59 -1.60
C ASP A 284 -11.53 7.83 -2.60
N GLU A 285 -11.81 6.54 -2.34
CA GLU A 285 -12.67 5.69 -3.18
C GLU A 285 -14.14 6.14 -3.15
N VAL A 286 -14.59 6.77 -2.06
CA VAL A 286 -15.97 7.23 -1.87
C VAL A 286 -16.16 8.67 -2.40
N ILE A 287 -15.19 9.54 -2.16
CA ILE A 287 -15.28 10.97 -2.50
C ILE A 287 -15.10 11.20 -4.01
N TYR A 288 -14.25 10.42 -4.68
CA TYR A 288 -13.94 10.61 -6.10
C TYR A 288 -15.16 10.62 -7.03
N PRO A 289 -16.13 9.67 -6.94
CA PRO A 289 -17.32 9.70 -7.80
C PRO A 289 -18.20 10.93 -7.58
N GLU A 290 -18.30 11.39 -6.33
CA GLU A 290 -19.08 12.58 -5.99
C GLU A 290 -18.44 13.84 -6.56
N LEU A 291 -17.12 13.99 -6.44
CA LEU A 291 -16.37 15.10 -7.04
C LEU A 291 -16.49 15.11 -8.56
N ALA A 292 -16.41 13.96 -9.20
CA ALA A 292 -16.58 13.84 -10.65
C ALA A 292 -17.99 14.28 -11.09
N GLN A 293 -19.05 13.84 -10.36
CA GLN A 293 -20.42 14.27 -10.64
C GLN A 293 -20.62 15.80 -10.45
N MET A 294 -20.02 16.37 -9.40
CA MET A 294 -20.11 17.82 -9.16
C MET A 294 -19.45 18.62 -10.28
N ILE A 295 -18.31 18.16 -10.80
CA ILE A 295 -17.65 18.79 -11.96
C ILE A 295 -18.52 18.63 -13.22
N ASP A 296 -19.08 17.45 -13.46
CA ASP A 296 -19.95 17.22 -14.62
C ASP A 296 -21.24 18.03 -14.60
N LYS A 297 -21.77 18.34 -13.40
CA LYS A 297 -22.95 19.20 -13.20
C LYS A 297 -22.64 20.70 -13.20
N GLY A 298 -21.39 21.12 -13.39
CA GLY A 298 -21.00 22.53 -13.30
C GLY A 298 -21.01 23.12 -11.89
N GLU A 299 -20.98 22.28 -10.87
CA GLU A 299 -21.02 22.67 -9.45
C GLU A 299 -19.63 22.77 -8.82
N ALA A 300 -18.61 23.10 -9.58
CA ALA A 300 -17.22 23.19 -9.13
C ALA A 300 -17.01 24.16 -7.95
N ASN A 301 -17.88 25.17 -7.81
CA ASN A 301 -17.89 26.12 -6.69
C ASN A 301 -18.24 25.48 -5.34
N LYS A 302 -18.95 24.36 -5.32
CA LYS A 302 -19.36 23.63 -4.10
C LYS A 302 -18.30 22.61 -3.63
N ILE A 303 -17.24 22.38 -4.40
CA ILE A 303 -16.20 21.39 -4.08
C ILE A 303 -15.35 21.80 -2.88
N TRP A 304 -14.99 23.08 -2.75
CA TRP A 304 -14.18 23.56 -1.62
C TRP A 304 -14.80 23.32 -0.24
N PRO A 305 -16.09 23.61 0.01
CA PRO A 305 -16.72 23.27 1.29
C PRO A 305 -16.65 21.77 1.61
N LEU A 306 -16.80 20.91 0.62
CA LEU A 306 -16.70 19.46 0.78
C LEU A 306 -15.27 19.04 1.17
N ILE A 307 -14.24 19.57 0.47
CA ILE A 307 -12.82 19.31 0.77
C ILE A 307 -12.48 19.75 2.20
N ILE A 308 -12.86 20.98 2.58
CA ILE A 308 -12.55 21.51 3.92
C ILE A 308 -13.25 20.66 4.99
N ARG A 309 -14.51 20.35 4.81
CA ARG A 309 -15.29 19.55 5.78
C ARG A 309 -14.73 18.15 5.95
N SER A 310 -14.46 17.43 4.84
CA SER A 310 -13.90 16.08 4.90
C SER A 310 -12.48 16.09 5.46
N GLY A 311 -11.63 17.02 5.00
CA GLY A 311 -10.27 17.17 5.48
C GLY A 311 -10.19 17.48 6.98
N SER A 312 -11.00 18.43 7.47
CA SER A 312 -10.97 18.83 8.89
C SER A 312 -11.43 17.69 9.82
N ILE A 313 -12.41 16.88 9.42
CA ILE A 313 -12.82 15.69 10.19
C ILE A 313 -11.65 14.70 10.31
N LEU A 314 -10.96 14.42 9.18
CA LEU A 314 -9.83 13.50 9.16
C LEU A 314 -8.65 14.01 9.99
N VAL A 315 -8.35 15.30 9.88
CA VAL A 315 -7.30 15.96 10.68
C VAL A 315 -7.65 15.88 12.17
N GLY A 316 -8.89 16.16 12.54
CA GLY A 316 -9.36 16.08 13.93
C GLY A 316 -9.19 14.69 14.52
N ILE A 317 -9.58 13.64 13.76
CA ILE A 317 -9.39 12.24 14.17
C ILE A 317 -7.89 11.93 14.32
N ALA A 318 -7.07 12.36 13.37
CA ALA A 318 -5.63 12.10 13.37
C ALA A 318 -4.93 12.76 14.57
N LEU A 319 -5.26 14.00 14.86
CA LEU A 319 -4.70 14.73 16.01
C LEU A 319 -5.19 14.13 17.33
N GLY A 320 -6.46 13.73 17.43
CA GLY A 320 -6.99 13.07 18.62
C GLY A 320 -6.27 11.74 18.91
N VAL A 321 -6.10 10.90 17.91
CA VAL A 321 -5.31 9.65 18.04
C VAL A 321 -3.85 9.96 18.36
N GLY A 322 -3.26 10.98 17.71
CA GLY A 322 -1.90 11.43 17.98
C GLY A 322 -1.69 11.87 19.43
N ALA A 323 -2.64 12.62 20.00
CA ALA A 323 -2.62 13.02 21.40
C ALA A 323 -2.70 11.83 22.36
N ILE A 324 -3.59 10.85 22.09
CA ILE A 324 -3.69 9.62 22.88
C ILE A 324 -2.38 8.82 22.83
N VAL A 325 -1.80 8.64 21.64
CA VAL A 325 -0.52 7.94 21.49
C VAL A 325 0.62 8.70 22.12
N GLY A 326 0.63 10.03 22.07
CA GLY A 326 1.66 10.86 22.73
C GLY A 326 1.61 10.77 24.23
N LEU A 327 0.42 10.75 24.82
CA LEU A 327 0.23 10.72 26.28
C LEU A 327 0.39 9.34 26.90
N LEU A 328 -0.22 8.32 26.27
CA LEU A 328 -0.28 6.96 26.84
C LEU A 328 0.68 5.97 26.18
N GLY A 329 1.16 6.32 24.97
CA GLY A 329 1.96 5.42 24.14
C GLY A 329 3.25 4.93 24.81
N PRO A 330 4.07 5.78 25.45
CA PRO A 330 5.31 5.33 26.07
C PRO A 330 5.08 4.23 27.10
N ASP A 331 4.09 4.39 27.99
CA ASP A 331 3.77 3.40 29.03
C ASP A 331 3.18 2.12 28.42
N VAL A 332 2.23 2.27 27.49
CA VAL A 332 1.61 1.14 26.80
C VAL A 332 2.65 0.32 26.04
N LEU A 333 3.53 0.97 25.27
CA LEU A 333 4.54 0.25 24.50
C LEU A 333 5.58 -0.42 25.36
N SER A 334 5.98 0.20 26.47
CA SER A 334 6.94 -0.39 27.42
C SER A 334 6.37 -1.64 28.11
N ILE A 335 5.06 -1.66 28.40
CA ILE A 335 4.37 -2.81 29.00
C ILE A 335 4.11 -3.91 27.95
N VAL A 336 3.65 -3.52 26.78
CA VAL A 336 3.17 -4.45 25.75
C VAL A 336 4.34 -5.09 24.98
N LEU A 337 5.32 -4.29 24.57
CA LEU A 337 6.47 -4.76 23.79
C LEU A 337 7.67 -5.08 24.72
N GLN A 338 8.40 -4.09 25.11
CA GLN A 338 9.51 -4.06 26.08
C GLN A 338 9.91 -2.59 26.28
N LYS A 339 10.65 -2.27 27.35
CA LYS A 339 11.09 -0.89 27.64
C LYS A 339 11.87 -0.24 26.47
N ASP A 340 12.63 -1.03 25.73
CA ASP A 340 13.46 -0.55 24.61
C ASP A 340 12.64 0.00 23.44
N TYR A 341 11.35 -0.32 23.35
CA TYR A 341 10.44 0.23 22.34
C TYR A 341 9.78 1.56 22.77
N GLY A 342 10.04 2.05 23.97
CA GLY A 342 9.52 3.33 24.45
C GLY A 342 9.73 4.50 23.48
N PRO A 343 10.92 4.65 22.84
CA PRO A 343 11.17 5.69 21.83
C PRO A 343 10.27 5.64 20.59
N SER A 344 9.56 4.52 20.35
CA SER A 344 8.59 4.45 19.24
C SER A 344 7.38 5.36 19.43
N ALA A 345 6.97 5.69 20.65
CA ALA A 345 5.78 6.50 20.91
C ALA A 345 5.93 7.97 20.47
N PRO A 346 6.98 8.72 20.90
CA PRO A 346 7.16 10.09 20.40
C PRO A 346 7.36 10.14 18.89
N LEU A 347 8.05 9.16 18.31
CA LEU A 347 8.19 9.05 16.87
C LEU A 347 6.83 8.78 16.19
N ALA A 348 6.01 7.88 16.75
CA ALA A 348 4.67 7.60 16.23
C ALA A 348 3.78 8.86 16.30
N THR A 349 3.92 9.69 17.32
CA THR A 349 3.22 10.97 17.45
C THR A 349 3.57 11.91 16.30
N LEU A 350 4.87 12.06 15.97
CA LEU A 350 5.29 12.86 14.81
C LEU A 350 4.73 12.29 13.49
N LEU A 351 4.76 10.97 13.34
CA LEU A 351 4.19 10.32 12.15
C LEU A 351 2.66 10.45 12.08
N LEU A 352 1.96 10.52 13.20
CA LEU A 352 0.51 10.79 13.24
C LEU A 352 0.21 12.25 12.88
N ILE A 353 1.04 13.19 13.30
CA ILE A 353 0.94 14.60 12.86
C ILE A 353 1.15 14.68 11.34
N ALA A 354 2.17 14.02 10.80
CA ALA A 354 2.36 13.92 9.36
C ALA A 354 1.15 13.25 8.67
N GLY A 355 0.59 12.22 9.27
CA GLY A 355 -0.64 11.56 8.84
C GLY A 355 -1.85 12.50 8.83
N ALA A 356 -1.96 13.41 9.79
CA ALA A 356 -3.00 14.45 9.81
C ALA A 356 -2.84 15.42 8.63
N ILE A 357 -1.60 15.86 8.32
CA ILE A 357 -1.31 16.67 7.16
C ILE A 357 -1.63 15.92 5.87
N SER A 358 -1.25 14.64 5.81
CA SER A 358 -1.58 13.75 4.67
C SER A 358 -3.10 13.61 4.47
N ALA A 359 -3.85 13.51 5.56
CA ALA A 359 -5.31 13.47 5.55
C ALA A 359 -5.95 14.77 5.05
N ALA A 360 -5.32 15.92 5.34
CA ALA A 360 -5.81 17.21 4.87
C ALA A 360 -5.74 17.35 3.33
N TYR A 361 -4.74 16.76 2.68
CA TYR A 361 -4.66 16.81 1.22
C TYR A 361 -5.27 15.59 0.52
N ALA A 362 -5.71 14.57 1.26
CA ALA A 362 -6.33 13.39 0.68
C ALA A 362 -7.47 13.73 -0.31
N PRO A 363 -8.44 14.62 -0.02
CA PRO A 363 -9.49 14.95 -0.97
C PRO A 363 -9.04 15.83 -2.16
N LEU A 364 -7.86 16.46 -2.10
CA LEU A 364 -7.34 17.29 -3.18
C LEU A 364 -6.88 16.48 -4.39
N LEU A 365 -6.30 15.30 -4.16
CA LEU A 365 -5.82 14.45 -5.24
C LEU A 365 -6.96 13.89 -6.09
N PRO A 366 -8.03 13.29 -5.53
CA PRO A 366 -9.22 12.91 -6.30
C PRO A 366 -9.86 14.07 -7.05
N THR A 367 -9.83 15.30 -6.50
CA THR A 367 -10.32 16.48 -7.20
C THR A 367 -9.51 16.79 -8.46
N LEU A 368 -8.18 16.66 -8.41
CA LEU A 368 -7.32 16.80 -9.59
C LEU A 368 -7.58 15.70 -10.64
N TYR A 369 -7.84 14.47 -10.21
CA TYR A 369 -8.23 13.37 -11.11
C TYR A 369 -9.58 13.68 -11.78
N ALA A 370 -10.58 14.12 -11.01
CA ALA A 370 -11.90 14.48 -11.52
C ALA A 370 -11.83 15.67 -12.50
N ALA A 371 -10.95 16.65 -12.25
CA ALA A 371 -10.68 17.78 -13.15
C ALA A 371 -9.85 17.38 -14.40
N GLY A 372 -9.57 16.09 -14.64
CA GLY A 372 -8.82 15.61 -15.80
C GLY A 372 -7.30 15.91 -15.72
N ARG A 373 -6.75 16.12 -14.53
CA ARG A 373 -5.34 16.50 -14.32
C ARG A 373 -4.54 15.49 -13.47
N PRO A 374 -4.53 14.20 -13.82
CA PRO A 374 -3.87 13.16 -13.04
C PRO A 374 -2.35 13.38 -12.90
N ALA A 375 -1.70 13.94 -13.92
CA ALA A 375 -0.27 14.26 -13.85
C ALA A 375 0.07 15.27 -12.75
N GLN A 376 -0.80 16.24 -12.49
CA GLN A 376 -0.60 17.23 -11.43
C GLN A 376 -0.71 16.59 -10.02
N ALA A 377 -1.64 15.65 -9.85
CA ALA A 377 -1.75 14.87 -8.61
C ALA A 377 -0.50 14.03 -8.35
N ALA A 378 0.02 13.36 -9.39
CA ALA A 378 1.25 12.59 -9.32
C ALA A 378 2.48 13.46 -8.99
N ILE A 379 2.60 14.65 -9.60
CA ILE A 379 3.68 15.61 -9.33
C ILE A 379 3.63 16.07 -7.87
N ALA A 380 2.46 16.47 -7.34
CA ALA A 380 2.34 16.90 -5.96
C ALA A 380 2.79 15.81 -4.98
N ARG A 381 2.35 14.56 -5.21
CA ARG A 381 2.76 13.41 -4.40
C ARG A 381 4.26 13.12 -4.52
N ALA A 382 4.78 13.08 -5.74
CA ALA A 382 6.19 12.77 -6.01
C ALA A 382 7.14 13.80 -5.37
N THR A 383 6.80 15.09 -5.45
CA THR A 383 7.60 16.15 -4.83
C THR A 383 7.63 15.98 -3.31
N GLY A 384 6.48 15.74 -2.67
CA GLY A 384 6.45 15.49 -1.22
C GLY A 384 7.27 14.28 -0.80
N VAL A 385 7.18 13.18 -1.55
CA VAL A 385 7.96 11.97 -1.29
C VAL A 385 9.46 12.22 -1.54
N GLY A 386 9.84 12.93 -2.60
CA GLY A 386 11.23 13.28 -2.87
C GLY A 386 11.84 14.11 -1.74
N VAL A 387 11.14 15.16 -1.29
CA VAL A 387 11.57 15.98 -0.15
C VAL A 387 11.68 15.14 1.12
N LEU A 388 10.69 14.28 1.41
CA LEU A 388 10.73 13.37 2.54
C LEU A 388 11.98 12.50 2.53
N LEU A 389 12.30 11.83 1.42
CA LEU A 389 13.42 10.89 1.35
C LEU A 389 14.77 11.59 1.51
N VAL A 390 14.95 12.77 0.92
CA VAL A 390 16.17 13.58 1.10
C VAL A 390 16.29 14.07 2.54
N LEU A 391 15.24 14.66 3.08
CA LEU A 391 15.25 15.18 4.45
C LEU A 391 15.31 14.06 5.50
N PHE A 392 14.83 12.86 5.19
CA PHE A 392 14.98 11.71 6.09
C PHE A 392 16.44 11.49 6.44
N ILE A 393 17.33 11.44 5.43
CA ILE A 393 18.75 11.23 5.66
C ILE A 393 19.37 12.43 6.39
N VAL A 394 19.12 13.65 5.92
CA VAL A 394 19.70 14.86 6.48
C VAL A 394 19.28 15.05 7.96
N LEU A 395 18.00 14.92 8.25
CA LEU A 395 17.48 15.12 9.60
C LEU A 395 17.80 13.94 10.53
N ALA A 396 17.89 12.71 10.01
CA ALA A 396 18.36 11.56 10.79
C ALA A 396 19.81 11.75 11.25
N LEU A 397 20.67 12.29 10.40
CA LEU A 397 22.08 12.56 10.73
C LEU A 397 22.24 13.78 11.68
N SER A 398 21.39 14.80 11.57
CA SER A 398 21.53 16.03 12.36
C SER A 398 20.73 16.00 13.68
N MET A 399 19.53 15.41 13.69
CA MET A 399 18.61 15.37 14.82
C MET A 399 18.47 13.95 15.44
N GLY A 400 19.17 12.95 14.88
CA GLY A 400 19.13 11.58 15.37
C GLY A 400 17.75 10.93 15.20
N PRO A 401 17.30 10.12 16.19
CA PRO A 401 16.10 9.28 16.08
C PRO A 401 14.78 10.01 15.79
N MET A 402 14.67 11.29 16.10
CA MET A 402 13.44 12.08 15.83
C MET A 402 13.44 12.74 14.46
N GLY A 403 14.60 12.86 13.81
CA GLY A 403 14.75 13.46 12.48
C GLY A 403 13.81 12.88 11.41
N PRO A 404 13.67 11.56 11.29
CA PRO A 404 12.74 10.92 10.37
C PRO A 404 11.28 11.39 10.54
N GLY A 405 10.80 11.57 11.78
CA GLY A 405 9.45 12.09 12.04
C GLY A 405 9.24 13.50 11.45
N TRP A 406 10.21 14.38 11.62
CA TRP A 406 10.19 15.72 11.04
C TRP A 406 10.26 15.69 9.50
N ALA A 407 11.04 14.78 8.93
CA ALA A 407 11.09 14.60 7.48
C ALA A 407 9.71 14.25 6.89
N PHE A 408 8.92 13.40 7.57
CA PHE A 408 7.55 13.11 7.17
C PHE A 408 6.64 14.34 7.26
N ILE A 409 6.72 15.12 8.33
CA ILE A 409 5.94 16.34 8.50
C ILE A 409 6.24 17.33 7.36
N ILE A 410 7.51 17.59 7.09
CA ILE A 410 7.92 18.53 6.04
C ILE A 410 7.53 18.00 4.64
N GLY A 411 7.78 16.75 4.35
CA GLY A 411 7.42 16.12 3.07
C GLY A 411 5.92 16.17 2.79
N ASP A 412 5.09 15.84 3.78
CA ASP A 412 3.63 15.90 3.66
C ASP A 412 3.12 17.35 3.59
N SER A 413 3.77 18.30 4.28
CA SER A 413 3.45 19.73 4.16
C SER A 413 3.74 20.25 2.75
N VAL A 414 4.85 19.86 2.13
CA VAL A 414 5.16 20.22 0.74
C VAL A 414 4.13 19.64 -0.21
N ALA A 415 3.75 18.37 -0.02
CA ALA A 415 2.69 17.72 -0.82
C ALA A 415 1.36 18.47 -0.68
N LEU A 416 0.97 18.85 0.54
CA LEU A 416 -0.25 19.62 0.81
C LEU A 416 -0.23 20.98 0.10
N ILE A 417 0.84 21.76 0.24
CA ILE A 417 0.97 23.09 -0.39
C ILE A 417 0.87 22.97 -1.91
N MET A 418 1.57 21.99 -2.50
CA MET A 418 1.51 21.76 -3.94
C MET A 418 0.12 21.29 -4.39
N ALA A 419 -0.46 20.31 -3.72
CA ALA A 419 -1.79 19.79 -4.06
C ALA A 419 -2.84 20.91 -3.94
N PHE A 420 -2.79 21.73 -2.88
CA PHE A 420 -3.68 22.86 -2.69
C PHE A 420 -3.58 23.88 -3.84
N GLY A 421 -2.37 24.35 -4.15
CA GLY A 421 -2.16 25.34 -5.22
C GLY A 421 -2.58 24.81 -6.61
N LEU A 422 -2.30 23.54 -6.91
CA LEU A 422 -2.70 22.92 -8.16
C LEU A 422 -4.22 22.72 -8.25
N THR A 423 -4.87 22.28 -7.16
CA THR A 423 -6.33 22.13 -7.10
C THR A 423 -7.04 23.48 -7.22
N GLN A 424 -6.54 24.53 -6.54
CA GLN A 424 -7.09 25.87 -6.64
C GLN A 424 -7.08 26.38 -8.09
N ARG A 425 -5.95 26.21 -8.80
CA ARG A 425 -5.83 26.59 -10.22
C ARG A 425 -6.74 25.74 -11.12
N ALA A 426 -6.89 24.45 -10.83
CA ALA A 426 -7.73 23.54 -11.59
C ALA A 426 -9.21 23.94 -11.46
N LEU A 427 -9.70 24.15 -10.22
CA LEU A 427 -11.09 24.53 -9.96
C LEU A 427 -11.40 25.93 -10.46
N ALA A 428 -10.49 26.91 -10.33
CA ALA A 428 -10.69 28.26 -10.86
C ALA A 428 -10.91 28.22 -12.38
N ARG A 429 -10.15 27.40 -13.13
CA ARG A 429 -10.34 27.22 -14.56
C ARG A 429 -11.67 26.51 -14.88
N GLN A 430 -12.05 25.51 -14.09
CA GLN A 430 -13.31 24.80 -14.27
C GLN A 430 -14.50 25.73 -14.04
N ILE A 431 -14.49 26.53 -12.99
CA ILE A 431 -15.53 27.55 -12.69
C ILE A 431 -15.62 28.59 -13.81
N ALA A 432 -14.48 28.99 -14.41
CA ALA A 432 -14.49 29.90 -15.56
C ALA A 432 -15.15 29.27 -16.79
N ILE A 433 -14.88 27.99 -17.07
CA ILE A 433 -15.50 27.23 -18.17
C ILE A 433 -17.02 27.08 -17.93
N ASP A 434 -17.41 26.72 -16.71
CA ASP A 434 -18.83 26.53 -16.36
C ASP A 434 -19.63 27.85 -16.49
N LYS A 435 -19.02 29.00 -16.21
CA LYS A 435 -19.63 30.33 -16.41
C LYS A 435 -19.77 30.71 -17.87
N THR A 436 -18.81 30.32 -18.74
CA THR A 436 -18.84 30.65 -20.16
C THR A 436 -19.71 29.68 -20.97
N ASN A 437 -19.94 28.50 -20.48
CA ASN A 437 -20.71 27.46 -21.17
C ASN A 437 -21.59 26.71 -20.14
N PRO A 438 -22.67 27.34 -19.64
CA PRO A 438 -23.56 26.72 -18.66
C PRO A 438 -24.15 25.44 -19.28
N ARG A 439 -23.85 24.30 -18.64
CA ARG A 439 -24.41 23.01 -19.03
C ARG A 439 -25.88 22.98 -18.66
N PRO A 440 -26.76 22.43 -19.53
CA PRO A 440 -28.22 22.38 -19.30
C PRO A 440 -28.62 21.57 -18.07
#